data_27f0dd6297a96704f58c0b7d9620ebaa
#
_entry.id   27f0dd6297a96704f58c0b7d9620ebaa
#
_cell.length_a   1.000
_cell.length_b   1.000
_cell.length_c   1.000
_cell.angle_alpha   90.00
_cell.angle_beta   90.00
_cell.angle_gamma   90.00
#
_symmetry.space_group_name_H-M   'P 1'
#
loop_
_entity.id
_entity.type
_entity.pdbx_description
1 polymer ?
#
loop_
_entity_poly.entity_id
_entity_poly.type
_entity_poly.pdbx_seq_one_letter_code
_entity_poly.pdbx_strand_id
1 'polypeptide(L)'
;MAKAATQTQFEQVTALYEERQRFEAWLSALEAKRATTPEHIYTRVHADYGARLLRVVEELRTHRTALQELESTLIDRLTALDSDEAKHRDEAAEAELRATVGELASDHFTEVTERT
;
A
#
# COMPACT_ATOMS: atom_id res chain seq x y z
N MET A 1 5.28 10.22 11.26
CA MET A 1 6.36 9.33 10.82
C MET A 1 5.95 8.44 9.64
N ALA A 2 4.93 7.60 9.80
CA ALA A 2 4.47 6.73 8.70
C ALA A 2 4.00 7.51 7.47
N LYS A 3 3.34 8.64 7.67
CA LYS A 3 2.84 9.49 6.59
C LYS A 3 3.97 10.09 5.76
N ALA A 4 5.05 10.53 6.40
CA ALA A 4 6.21 11.09 5.73
C ALA A 4 6.96 10.01 4.93
N ALA A 5 7.10 8.80 5.49
CA ALA A 5 7.74 7.68 4.81
C ALA A 5 6.95 7.26 3.57
N THR A 6 5.63 7.22 3.67
CA THR A 6 4.74 6.86 2.54
C THR A 6 4.83 7.92 1.43
N GLN A 7 4.86 9.20 1.79
CA GLN A 7 4.97 10.27 0.82
C GLN A 7 6.32 10.25 0.10
N THR A 8 7.41 10.01 0.84
CA THR A 8 8.75 9.87 0.26
C THR A 8 8.79 8.70 -0.73
N GLN A 9 8.19 7.58 -0.35
CA GLN A 9 8.12 6.40 -1.22
C GLN A 9 7.31 6.69 -2.48
N PHE A 10 6.20 7.42 -2.35
CA PHE A 10 5.38 7.84 -3.48
C PHE A 10 6.18 8.72 -4.44
N GLU A 11 6.95 9.68 -3.92
CA GLU A 11 7.80 10.56 -4.73
C GLU A 11 8.88 9.76 -5.46
N GLN A 12 9.49 8.79 -4.79
CA GLN A 12 10.49 7.90 -5.40
C GLN A 12 9.90 7.09 -6.54
N VAL A 13 8.71 6.53 -6.34
CA VAL A 13 8.01 5.73 -7.36
C VAL A 13 7.67 6.61 -8.56
N THR A 14 7.19 7.83 -8.34
CA THR A 14 6.86 8.77 -9.40
C THR A 14 8.10 9.11 -10.23
N ALA A 15 9.23 9.37 -9.57
CA ALA A 15 10.50 9.67 -10.24
C ALA A 15 10.96 8.47 -11.08
N LEU A 16 10.80 7.25 -10.57
CA LEU A 16 11.17 6.03 -11.29
C LEU A 16 10.30 5.82 -12.54
N TYR A 17 9.00 6.11 -12.46
CA TYR A 17 8.13 6.05 -13.63
C TYR A 17 8.53 7.06 -14.69
N GLU A 18 8.93 8.26 -14.29
CA GLU A 18 9.41 9.29 -15.22
C GLU A 18 10.71 8.86 -15.89
N GLU A 19 11.64 8.29 -15.14
CA GLU A 19 12.88 7.73 -15.69
C GLU A 19 12.59 6.60 -16.67
N ARG A 20 11.67 5.72 -16.34
CA ARG A 20 11.26 4.62 -17.21
C ARG A 20 10.78 5.15 -18.55
N GLN A 21 9.90 6.14 -18.53
CA GLN A 21 9.38 6.75 -19.74
C GLN A 21 10.50 7.40 -20.58
N ARG A 22 11.44 8.04 -19.91
CA ARG A 22 12.59 8.66 -20.57
C ARG A 22 13.46 7.63 -21.29
N PHE A 23 13.80 6.55 -20.61
CA PHE A 23 14.64 5.50 -21.19
C PHE A 23 13.92 4.76 -22.32
N GLU A 24 12.63 4.52 -22.18
CA GLU A 24 11.82 3.92 -23.25
C GLU A 24 11.79 4.82 -24.48
N ALA A 25 11.65 6.14 -24.30
CA ALA A 25 11.70 7.10 -25.38
C ALA A 25 13.07 7.14 -26.07
N TRP A 26 14.15 7.07 -25.28
CA TRP A 26 15.51 7.04 -25.84
C TRP A 26 15.74 5.77 -26.64
N LEU A 27 15.28 4.63 -26.16
CA LEU A 27 15.38 3.36 -26.90
C LEU A 27 14.62 3.42 -28.21
N SER A 28 13.42 3.98 -28.20
CA SER A 28 12.61 4.15 -29.40
C SER A 28 13.29 5.07 -30.41
N ALA A 29 13.84 6.19 -29.94
CA ALA A 29 14.59 7.13 -30.80
C ALA A 29 15.85 6.48 -31.38
N LEU A 30 16.54 5.65 -30.57
CA LEU A 30 17.73 4.92 -31.00
C LEU A 30 17.38 3.92 -32.12
N GLU A 31 16.30 3.18 -31.95
CA GLU A 31 15.83 2.23 -32.96
C GLU A 31 15.54 2.92 -34.30
N ALA A 32 14.99 4.13 -34.26
CA ALA A 32 14.73 4.91 -35.45
C ALA A 32 16.01 5.32 -36.18
N LYS A 33 17.14 5.34 -35.47
CA LYS A 33 18.45 5.71 -36.03
C LYS A 33 19.32 4.49 -36.38
N ARG A 34 18.83 3.30 -36.21
CA ARG A 34 19.60 2.07 -36.42
C ARG A 34 20.20 1.99 -37.83
N ALA A 35 19.41 2.29 -38.84
CA ALA A 35 19.82 2.18 -40.24
C ALA A 35 20.97 3.13 -40.63
N THR A 36 21.11 4.26 -39.91
CA THR A 36 22.11 5.28 -40.17
C THR A 36 23.25 5.32 -39.17
N THR A 37 23.27 4.38 -38.22
CA THR A 37 24.26 4.31 -37.16
C THR A 37 25.16 3.08 -37.35
N PRO A 38 26.49 3.21 -37.18
CA PRO A 38 27.38 2.02 -37.19
C PRO A 38 26.88 1.02 -36.16
N GLU A 39 26.86 -0.25 -36.56
CA GLU A 39 26.26 -1.31 -35.73
C GLU A 39 26.91 -1.46 -34.35
N HIS A 40 28.24 -1.35 -34.29
CA HIS A 40 28.94 -1.48 -33.02
C HIS A 40 28.60 -0.35 -32.03
N ILE A 41 28.34 0.83 -32.55
CA ILE A 41 27.90 1.99 -31.73
C ILE A 41 26.45 1.79 -31.30
N TYR A 42 25.58 1.39 -32.22
CA TYR A 42 24.18 1.10 -31.91
C TYR A 42 24.08 0.05 -30.81
N THR A 43 24.80 -1.07 -30.96
CA THR A 43 24.77 -2.16 -29.98
C THR A 43 25.24 -1.69 -28.60
N ARG A 44 26.28 -0.87 -28.56
CA ARG A 44 26.81 -0.35 -27.28
C ARG A 44 25.81 0.55 -26.59
N VAL A 45 25.24 1.50 -27.31
CA VAL A 45 24.28 2.46 -26.75
C VAL A 45 22.98 1.76 -26.38
N HIS A 46 22.53 0.82 -27.20
CA HIS A 46 21.34 0.03 -26.91
C HIS A 46 21.51 -0.78 -25.62
N ALA A 47 22.66 -1.40 -25.43
CA ALA A 47 22.97 -2.14 -24.22
C ALA A 47 22.99 -1.23 -22.99
N ASP A 48 23.56 -0.03 -23.10
CA ASP A 48 23.60 0.94 -22.02
C ASP A 48 22.19 1.39 -21.60
N TYR A 49 21.38 1.80 -22.57
CA TYR A 49 20.01 2.25 -22.30
C TYR A 49 19.15 1.11 -21.75
N GLY A 50 19.32 -0.09 -22.30
CA GLY A 50 18.61 -1.28 -21.82
C GLY A 50 18.95 -1.61 -20.37
N ALA A 51 20.23 -1.50 -20.00
CA ALA A 51 20.67 -1.73 -18.63
C ALA A 51 20.10 -0.70 -17.66
N ARG A 52 20.05 0.57 -18.07
CA ARG A 52 19.45 1.64 -17.25
C ARG A 52 17.96 1.41 -17.06
N LEU A 53 17.25 1.04 -18.12
CA LEU A 53 15.84 0.73 -18.05
C LEU A 53 15.57 -0.46 -17.13
N LEU A 54 16.38 -1.51 -17.25
CA LEU A 54 16.24 -2.70 -16.40
C LEU A 54 16.40 -2.36 -14.93
N ARG A 55 17.37 -1.50 -14.59
CA ARG A 55 17.57 -1.06 -13.19
C ARG A 55 16.34 -0.35 -12.66
N VAL A 56 15.76 0.55 -13.45
CA VAL A 56 14.55 1.27 -13.05
C VAL A 56 13.38 0.31 -12.83
N VAL A 57 13.20 -0.65 -13.73
CA VAL A 57 12.14 -1.65 -13.63
C VAL A 57 12.31 -2.50 -12.37
N GLU A 58 13.55 -2.91 -12.06
CA GLU A 58 13.83 -3.70 -10.85
C GLU A 58 13.55 -2.87 -9.58
N GLU A 59 13.92 -1.61 -9.55
CA GLU A 59 13.63 -0.73 -8.42
C GLU A 59 12.12 -0.53 -8.24
N LEU A 60 11.38 -0.35 -9.34
CA LEU A 60 9.92 -0.25 -9.30
C LEU A 60 9.29 -1.52 -8.74
N ARG A 61 9.82 -2.68 -9.12
CA ARG A 61 9.34 -3.96 -8.60
C ARG A 61 9.51 -4.04 -7.08
N THR A 62 10.64 -3.59 -6.56
CA THR A 62 10.92 -3.57 -5.13
C THR A 62 9.92 -2.68 -4.39
N HIS A 63 9.68 -1.47 -4.90
CA HIS A 63 8.70 -0.55 -4.31
C HIS A 63 7.29 -1.10 -4.37
N ARG A 64 6.93 -1.74 -5.47
CA ARG A 64 5.61 -2.36 -5.64
C ARG A 64 5.36 -3.42 -4.58
N THR A 65 6.34 -4.28 -4.32
CA THR A 65 6.24 -5.31 -3.30
C THR A 65 6.04 -4.70 -1.91
N ALA A 66 6.83 -3.67 -1.57
CA ALA A 66 6.71 -2.98 -0.30
C ALA A 66 5.34 -2.33 -0.11
N LEU A 67 4.80 -1.71 -1.17
CA LEU A 67 3.47 -1.09 -1.14
C LEU A 67 2.36 -2.13 -0.99
N GLN A 68 2.50 -3.29 -1.63
CA GLN A 68 1.55 -4.38 -1.49
C GLN A 68 1.53 -4.94 -0.07
N GLU A 69 2.68 -5.07 0.55
CA GLU A 69 2.81 -5.52 1.94
C GLU A 69 2.16 -4.52 2.90
N LEU A 70 2.38 -3.24 2.67
CA LEU A 70 1.76 -2.18 3.48
C LEU A 70 0.24 -2.20 3.34
N GLU A 71 -0.27 -2.34 2.12
CA GLU A 71 -1.70 -2.44 1.85
C GLU A 71 -2.32 -3.63 2.59
N SER A 72 -1.69 -4.79 2.51
CA SER A 72 -2.14 -6.00 3.21
C SER A 72 -2.21 -5.78 4.72
N THR A 73 -1.18 -5.16 5.30
CA THR A 73 -1.14 -4.86 6.73
C THR A 73 -2.27 -3.92 7.14
N LEU A 74 -2.54 -2.89 6.33
CA LEU A 74 -3.60 -1.93 6.61
C LEU A 74 -4.99 -2.58 6.53
N ILE A 75 -5.20 -3.46 5.55
CA ILE A 75 -6.44 -4.21 5.42
C ILE A 75 -6.66 -5.10 6.64
N ASP A 76 -5.63 -5.79 7.10
CA ASP A 76 -5.71 -6.64 8.27
C ASP A 76 -6.08 -5.85 9.53
N ARG A 77 -5.50 -4.66 9.69
CA ARG A 77 -5.81 -3.77 10.81
C ARG A 77 -7.26 -3.27 10.77
N LEU A 78 -7.73 -2.90 9.57
CA LEU A 78 -9.12 -2.48 9.40
C LEU A 78 -10.10 -3.60 9.75
N THR A 79 -9.81 -4.81 9.30
CA THR A 79 -10.64 -5.98 9.59
C THR A 79 -10.70 -6.25 11.09
N ALA A 80 -9.57 -6.17 11.78
CA ALA A 80 -9.52 -6.34 13.22
C ALA A 80 -10.31 -5.29 13.97
N LEU A 81 -10.21 -4.01 13.56
CA LEU A 81 -10.95 -2.92 14.16
C LEU A 81 -12.47 -3.08 13.96
N ASP A 82 -12.89 -3.48 12.76
CA ASP A 82 -14.31 -3.73 12.48
C ASP A 82 -14.84 -4.86 13.32
N SER A 83 -14.07 -5.93 13.51
CA SER A 83 -14.44 -7.05 14.34
C SER A 83 -14.60 -6.66 15.81
N ASP A 84 -13.66 -5.86 16.35
CA ASP A 84 -13.71 -5.35 17.70
C ASP A 84 -14.92 -4.44 17.92
N GLU A 85 -15.21 -3.56 16.94
CA GLU A 85 -16.37 -2.69 17.01
C GLU A 85 -17.68 -3.47 17.04
N ALA A 86 -17.78 -4.50 16.19
CA ALA A 86 -18.96 -5.37 16.17
C ALA A 86 -19.15 -6.10 17.50
N LYS A 87 -18.05 -6.58 18.07
CA LYS A 87 -18.06 -7.25 19.38
C LYS A 87 -18.57 -6.32 20.48
N HIS A 88 -18.05 -5.10 20.54
CA HIS A 88 -18.48 -4.12 21.54
C HIS A 88 -19.93 -3.74 21.35
N ARG A 89 -20.39 -3.63 20.11
CA ARG A 89 -21.78 -3.34 19.78
C ARG A 89 -22.71 -4.45 20.28
N ASP A 90 -22.31 -5.70 20.08
CA ASP A 90 -23.06 -6.87 20.53
C ASP A 90 -23.11 -6.95 22.05
N GLU A 91 -22.01 -6.67 22.73
CA GLU A 91 -21.94 -6.64 24.19
C GLU A 91 -22.88 -5.58 24.77
N ALA A 92 -22.90 -4.39 24.16
CA ALA A 92 -23.80 -3.31 24.58
C ALA A 92 -25.27 -3.67 24.36
N ALA A 93 -25.58 -4.28 23.21
CA ALA A 93 -26.95 -4.70 22.88
C ALA A 93 -27.42 -5.80 23.85
N GLU A 94 -26.55 -6.74 24.19
CA GLU A 94 -26.86 -7.79 25.14
C GLU A 94 -27.12 -7.24 26.54
N ALA A 95 -26.29 -6.31 27.01
CA ALA A 95 -26.46 -5.66 28.30
C ALA A 95 -27.79 -4.89 28.36
N GLU A 96 -28.13 -4.17 27.29
CA GLU A 96 -29.40 -3.43 27.20
C GLU A 96 -30.60 -4.37 27.22
N LEU A 97 -30.51 -5.47 26.47
CA LEU A 97 -31.58 -6.48 26.46
C LEU A 97 -31.80 -7.09 27.84
N ARG A 98 -30.74 -7.48 28.53
CA ARG A 98 -30.83 -8.05 29.86
C ARG A 98 -31.44 -7.09 30.88
N ALA A 99 -31.08 -5.83 30.79
CA ALA A 99 -31.67 -4.78 31.63
C ALA A 99 -33.18 -4.62 31.32
N THR A 100 -33.55 -4.65 30.04
CA THR A 100 -34.95 -4.52 29.62
C THR A 100 -35.82 -5.67 30.08
N VAL A 101 -35.33 -6.90 30.05
CA VAL A 101 -36.10 -8.06 30.50
C VAL A 101 -36.09 -8.23 32.00
N GLY A 102 -35.34 -7.40 32.73
CA GLY A 102 -35.36 -7.43 34.20
C GLY A 102 -34.29 -8.26 34.86
N GLU A 103 -33.40 -8.88 34.11
CA GLU A 103 -32.29 -9.67 34.68
C GLU A 103 -31.40 -8.82 35.58
N LEU A 104 -31.18 -7.57 35.18
CA LEU A 104 -30.33 -6.59 35.88
C LEU A 104 -31.12 -5.65 36.77
N ALA A 105 -32.43 -5.87 36.91
CA ALA A 105 -33.29 -4.97 37.66
C ALA A 105 -33.14 -5.10 39.18
N SER A 106 -32.45 -6.14 39.64
CA SER A 106 -32.17 -6.38 41.04
C SER A 106 -30.77 -5.87 41.39
N ASP A 107 -30.08 -6.53 42.33
CA ASP A 107 -28.76 -6.12 42.79
C ASP A 107 -27.70 -6.05 41.68
N HIS A 108 -27.80 -6.91 40.66
CA HIS A 108 -26.87 -6.91 39.56
C HIS A 108 -26.92 -5.64 38.71
N PHE A 109 -28.12 -5.14 38.45
CA PHE A 109 -28.28 -3.90 37.70
C PHE A 109 -27.67 -2.73 38.46
N THR A 110 -27.94 -2.67 39.76
CA THR A 110 -27.40 -1.62 40.62
C THR A 110 -25.86 -1.64 40.63
N GLU A 111 -25.26 -2.83 40.74
CA GLU A 111 -23.81 -2.99 40.70
C GLU A 111 -23.21 -2.53 39.41
N VAL A 112 -23.79 -2.90 38.27
CA VAL A 112 -23.30 -2.51 36.95
C VAL A 112 -23.39 -1.00 36.77
N THR A 113 -24.48 -0.40 37.17
CA THR A 113 -24.70 1.06 37.09
C THR A 113 -23.71 1.82 37.96
N GLU A 114 -23.43 1.34 39.17
CA GLU A 114 -22.49 1.97 40.11
C GLU A 114 -21.05 1.88 39.64
N ARG A 115 -20.69 0.85 38.86
CA ARG A 115 -19.34 0.69 38.33
C ARG A 115 -19.07 1.59 37.11
N THR A 116 -20.11 2.07 36.50
CA THR A 116 -19.97 2.99 35.39
C THR A 116 -20.02 4.43 35.84
#